data_dff1c5fc843cc2693bbc4a85a8130829
#
_entry.id   dff1c5fc843cc2693bbc4a85a8130829
#
_cell.length_a   1.000
_cell.length_b   1.000
_cell.length_c   1.000
_cell.angle_alpha   90.00
_cell.angle_beta   90.00
_cell.angle_gamma   90.00
#
_symmetry.space_group_name_H-M   'P 1'
#
loop_
_entity.id
_entity.type
_entity.pdbx_description
1 polymer ?
#
loop_
_entity_poly.entity_id
_entity_poly.type
_entity_poly.pdbx_seq_one_letter_code
_entity_poly.pdbx_strand_id
1 'polypeptide(L)'
;PTGSDGKPLANVCRSSRKDVRDAVVAARGAVGGWAGRSAFNRSQILYRIGEILEGRSAQFVHELVLHGATQKQAEAEVAAAIDRWIHYAGWCDKYQALFSSVNPTNSSHFNFSVYEPTGVVGIQCAGGNGLLELVSLIAPVIAGGNTCVVVASEKHPLPAVTFTEVLATSDLPGGVVNLMTGFRSELLKPLVSHMDINAIVVADASKEERTMLDSEATCNLKRVVYPKVKDWTSDEAQSPYAILDTQEVKTTWHPIERGQGGGGGY
;
A
#
# COMPACT_ATOMS: atom_id res chain seq x y z
N PRO A 1 -11.89 -3.61 20.98
CA PRO A 1 -12.50 -4.74 20.29
C PRO A 1 -13.05 -5.77 21.26
N THR A 2 -14.08 -6.47 20.85
CA THR A 2 -14.72 -7.55 21.60
C THR A 2 -14.50 -8.88 20.87
N GLY A 3 -14.32 -9.94 21.64
CA GLY A 3 -14.21 -11.29 21.11
C GLY A 3 -15.55 -11.85 20.66
N SER A 4 -15.53 -13.04 20.05
CA SER A 4 -16.71 -13.78 19.64
C SER A 4 -17.65 -14.12 20.81
N ASP A 5 -17.13 -14.14 22.04
CA ASP A 5 -17.88 -14.33 23.29
C ASP A 5 -18.45 -13.02 23.88
N GLY A 6 -18.29 -11.90 23.17
CA GLY A 6 -18.77 -10.58 23.61
C GLY A 6 -17.93 -9.90 24.67
N LYS A 7 -16.82 -10.51 25.12
CA LYS A 7 -15.93 -9.91 26.11
C LYS A 7 -14.91 -8.99 25.47
N PRO A 8 -14.46 -7.93 26.18
CA PRO A 8 -13.33 -7.12 25.73
C PRO A 8 -12.07 -7.96 25.57
N LEU A 9 -11.40 -7.89 24.40
CA LEU A 9 -10.14 -8.57 24.13
C LEU A 9 -8.93 -7.77 24.62
N ALA A 10 -8.92 -6.48 24.30
CA ALA A 10 -7.84 -5.58 24.62
C ALA A 10 -8.28 -4.11 24.51
N ASN A 11 -7.49 -3.21 25.05
CA ASN A 11 -7.59 -1.78 24.76
C ASN A 11 -6.65 -1.45 23.60
N VAL A 12 -7.18 -0.84 22.54
CA VAL A 12 -6.39 -0.32 21.42
C VAL A 12 -6.51 1.19 21.37
N CYS A 13 -5.51 1.85 20.81
CA CYS A 13 -5.53 3.29 20.64
C CYS A 13 -6.72 3.72 19.77
N ARG A 14 -7.43 4.79 20.18
CA ARG A 14 -8.39 5.49 19.34
C ARG A 14 -7.69 6.70 18.75
N SER A 15 -7.22 6.57 17.54
CA SER A 15 -6.56 7.66 16.82
C SER A 15 -7.53 8.80 16.52
N SER A 16 -7.00 10.00 16.43
CA SER A 16 -7.70 11.23 16.18
C SER A 16 -7.19 11.90 14.89
N ARG A 17 -7.82 13.01 14.48
CA ARG A 17 -7.35 13.85 13.37
C ARG A 17 -5.90 14.32 13.59
N LYS A 18 -5.46 14.52 14.83
CA LYS A 18 -4.07 14.91 15.13
C LYS A 18 -3.12 13.78 14.78
N ASP A 19 -3.48 12.54 15.12
CA ASP A 19 -2.65 11.37 14.82
C ASP A 19 -2.54 11.15 13.31
N VAL A 20 -3.62 11.37 12.54
CA VAL A 20 -3.58 11.37 11.07
C VAL A 20 -2.54 12.35 10.55
N ARG A 21 -2.56 13.61 11.04
CA ARG A 21 -1.60 14.63 10.64
C ARG A 21 -0.16 14.22 10.96
N ASP A 22 0.07 13.74 12.16
CA ASP A 22 1.41 13.37 12.62
C ASP A 22 1.94 12.13 11.85
N ALA A 23 1.06 11.16 11.53
CA ALA A 23 1.37 10.02 10.67
C ALA A 23 1.70 10.45 9.23
N VAL A 24 0.96 11.42 8.66
CA VAL A 24 1.26 11.95 7.32
C VAL A 24 2.60 12.69 7.30
N VAL A 25 2.95 13.45 8.35
CA VAL A 25 4.26 14.09 8.46
C VAL A 25 5.38 13.05 8.47
N ALA A 26 5.23 11.96 9.23
CA ALA A 26 6.19 10.88 9.26
C ALA A 26 6.30 10.17 7.89
N ALA A 27 5.16 9.87 7.25
CA ALA A 27 5.12 9.28 5.93
C ALA A 27 5.80 10.16 4.88
N ARG A 28 5.50 11.47 4.88
CA ARG A 28 6.10 12.44 3.94
C ARG A 28 7.61 12.54 4.13
N GLY A 29 8.10 12.53 5.35
CA GLY A 29 9.53 12.52 5.65
C GLY A 29 10.27 11.29 5.11
N ALA A 30 9.59 10.14 5.01
CA ALA A 30 10.17 8.89 4.55
C ALA A 30 10.13 8.70 3.01
N VAL A 31 9.29 9.44 2.26
CA VAL A 31 9.09 9.26 0.81
C VAL A 31 10.41 9.24 0.04
N GLY A 32 11.24 10.28 0.18
CA GLY A 32 12.47 10.40 -0.60
C GLY A 32 13.46 9.26 -0.35
N GLY A 33 13.59 8.86 0.92
CA GLY A 33 14.47 7.76 1.32
C GLY A 33 13.97 6.40 0.83
N TRP A 34 12.66 6.17 0.84
CA TRP A 34 12.06 4.91 0.40
C TRP A 34 11.98 4.80 -1.13
N ALA A 35 11.49 5.82 -1.80
CA ALA A 35 11.41 5.87 -3.27
C ALA A 35 12.80 5.76 -3.93
N GLY A 36 13.83 6.34 -3.31
CA GLY A 36 15.22 6.30 -3.79
C GLY A 36 15.93 4.95 -3.60
N ARG A 37 15.34 3.98 -2.86
CA ARG A 37 15.92 2.64 -2.74
C ARG A 37 15.80 1.88 -4.04
N SER A 38 16.81 1.06 -4.34
CA SER A 38 16.72 0.16 -5.48
C SER A 38 15.55 -0.83 -5.33
N ALA A 39 14.98 -1.26 -6.44
CA ALA A 39 13.94 -2.28 -6.45
C ALA A 39 14.37 -3.55 -5.72
N PHE A 40 15.64 -3.97 -5.91
CA PHE A 40 16.23 -5.11 -5.22
C PHE A 40 16.22 -4.93 -3.69
N ASN A 41 16.63 -3.76 -3.19
CA ASN A 41 16.63 -3.51 -1.74
C ASN A 41 15.21 -3.46 -1.16
N ARG A 42 14.24 -2.88 -1.87
CA ARG A 42 12.83 -2.95 -1.45
C ARG A 42 12.35 -4.40 -1.40
N SER A 43 12.65 -5.20 -2.43
CA SER A 43 12.34 -6.63 -2.47
C SER A 43 12.88 -7.38 -1.24
N GLN A 44 14.15 -7.18 -0.89
CA GLN A 44 14.76 -7.81 0.28
C GLN A 44 14.01 -7.48 1.58
N ILE A 45 13.61 -6.22 1.75
CA ILE A 45 12.87 -5.79 2.94
C ILE A 45 11.47 -6.41 2.97
N LEU A 46 10.77 -6.48 1.83
CA LEU A 46 9.46 -7.12 1.76
C LEU A 46 9.55 -8.63 2.05
N TYR A 47 10.57 -9.34 1.53
CA TYR A 47 10.82 -10.74 1.90
C TYR A 47 11.06 -10.87 3.41
N ARG A 48 11.84 -9.95 3.99
CA ARG A 48 12.10 -9.96 5.43
C ARG A 48 10.83 -9.77 6.26
N ILE A 49 9.89 -8.94 5.81
CA ILE A 49 8.57 -8.80 6.45
C ILE A 49 7.84 -10.15 6.42
N GLY A 50 7.84 -10.84 5.29
CA GLY A 50 7.23 -12.17 5.15
C GLY A 50 7.85 -13.21 6.09
N GLU A 51 9.18 -13.26 6.17
CA GLU A 51 9.92 -14.18 7.07
C GLU A 51 9.58 -13.93 8.55
N ILE A 52 9.54 -12.67 8.98
CA ILE A 52 9.22 -12.34 10.37
C ILE A 52 7.76 -12.64 10.67
N LEU A 53 6.85 -12.38 9.73
CA LEU A 53 5.44 -12.73 9.86
C LEU A 53 5.27 -14.24 9.99
N GLU A 54 5.99 -15.04 9.19
CA GLU A 54 5.99 -16.51 9.27
C GLU A 54 6.47 -16.99 10.64
N GLY A 55 7.57 -16.43 11.15
CA GLY A 55 8.11 -16.74 12.46
C GLY A 55 7.15 -16.43 13.62
N ARG A 56 6.16 -15.57 13.39
CA ARG A 56 5.13 -15.16 14.37
C ARG A 56 3.74 -15.68 14.02
N SER A 57 3.61 -16.58 13.07
CA SER A 57 2.32 -17.09 12.54
C SER A 57 1.37 -17.57 13.63
N ALA A 58 1.87 -18.31 14.62
CA ALA A 58 1.06 -18.83 15.74
C ALA A 58 0.37 -17.71 16.55
N GLN A 59 1.03 -16.55 16.72
CA GLN A 59 0.46 -15.39 17.40
C GLN A 59 -0.69 -14.79 16.60
N PHE A 60 -0.50 -14.58 15.30
CA PHE A 60 -1.54 -14.05 14.42
C PHE A 60 -2.74 -14.98 14.28
N VAL A 61 -2.51 -16.29 14.18
CA VAL A 61 -3.57 -17.30 14.20
C VAL A 61 -4.39 -17.18 15.48
N HIS A 62 -3.72 -17.08 16.63
CA HIS A 62 -4.41 -16.92 17.92
C HIS A 62 -5.27 -15.66 17.96
N GLU A 63 -4.75 -14.52 17.51
CA GLU A 63 -5.47 -13.25 17.49
C GLU A 63 -6.70 -13.29 16.56
N LEU A 64 -6.59 -13.91 15.38
CA LEU A 64 -7.71 -14.10 14.47
C LEU A 64 -8.79 -15.00 15.07
N VAL A 65 -8.39 -16.06 15.78
CA VAL A 65 -9.33 -16.93 16.51
C VAL A 65 -10.05 -16.17 17.62
N LEU A 66 -9.35 -15.30 18.36
CA LEU A 66 -9.99 -14.42 19.35
C LEU A 66 -11.06 -13.51 18.73
N HIS A 67 -10.85 -13.08 17.49
CA HIS A 67 -11.82 -12.30 16.70
C HIS A 67 -12.95 -13.15 16.08
N GLY A 68 -12.95 -14.46 16.29
CA GLY A 68 -14.05 -15.35 15.89
C GLY A 68 -13.79 -16.18 14.63
N ALA A 69 -12.58 -16.14 14.05
CA ALA A 69 -12.22 -17.07 12.99
C ALA A 69 -12.08 -18.51 13.56
N THR A 70 -12.40 -19.50 12.76
CA THR A 70 -12.03 -20.89 13.10
C THR A 70 -10.51 -21.07 12.96
N GLN A 71 -9.94 -22.02 13.68
CA GLN A 71 -8.50 -22.32 13.59
C GLN A 71 -8.03 -22.48 12.15
N LYS A 72 -8.77 -23.26 11.34
CA LYS A 72 -8.45 -23.48 9.93
C LYS A 72 -8.51 -22.21 9.08
N GLN A 73 -9.49 -21.35 9.33
CA GLN A 73 -9.60 -20.05 8.61
C GLN A 73 -8.45 -19.12 8.99
N ALA A 74 -8.10 -19.05 10.27
CA ALA A 74 -7.01 -18.23 10.75
C ALA A 74 -5.65 -18.69 10.19
N GLU A 75 -5.39 -19.99 10.18
CA GLU A 75 -4.18 -20.58 9.57
C GLU A 75 -4.10 -20.26 8.07
N ALA A 76 -5.20 -20.40 7.34
CA ALA A 76 -5.26 -20.09 5.90
C ALA A 76 -5.05 -18.59 5.64
N GLU A 77 -5.64 -17.71 6.47
CA GLU A 77 -5.47 -16.26 6.33
C GLU A 77 -4.03 -15.84 6.57
N VAL A 78 -3.37 -16.36 7.61
CA VAL A 78 -1.97 -16.05 7.91
C VAL A 78 -1.04 -16.57 6.80
N ALA A 79 -1.25 -17.80 6.32
CA ALA A 79 -0.47 -18.35 5.21
C ALA A 79 -0.61 -17.50 3.95
N ALA A 80 -1.83 -17.10 3.59
CA ALA A 80 -2.08 -16.21 2.44
C ALA A 80 -1.45 -14.81 2.63
N ALA A 81 -1.40 -14.28 3.85
CA ALA A 81 -0.74 -13.01 4.14
C ALA A 81 0.78 -13.09 3.97
N ILE A 82 1.40 -14.21 4.36
CA ILE A 82 2.83 -14.47 4.15
C ILE A 82 3.12 -14.55 2.64
N ASP A 83 2.35 -15.37 1.91
CA ASP A 83 2.49 -15.51 0.45
C ASP A 83 2.32 -14.17 -0.27
N ARG A 84 1.44 -13.29 0.21
CA ARG A 84 1.20 -11.96 -0.34
C ARG A 84 2.44 -11.07 -0.25
N TRP A 85 3.18 -11.13 0.86
CA TRP A 85 4.46 -10.42 1.01
C TRP A 85 5.50 -10.94 0.03
N ILE A 86 5.62 -12.26 -0.10
CA ILE A 86 6.55 -12.91 -1.04
C ILE A 86 6.19 -12.53 -2.48
N HIS A 87 4.89 -12.55 -2.82
CA HIS A 87 4.40 -12.16 -4.13
C HIS A 87 4.83 -10.74 -4.50
N TYR A 88 4.51 -9.73 -3.68
CA TYR A 88 4.86 -8.35 -3.99
C TYR A 88 6.36 -8.04 -3.84
N ALA A 89 7.09 -8.75 -3.00
CA ALA A 89 8.55 -8.72 -2.99
C ALA A 89 9.12 -9.10 -4.35
N GLY A 90 8.59 -10.19 -4.94
CA GLY A 90 8.96 -10.63 -6.28
C GLY A 90 8.54 -9.68 -7.41
N TRP A 91 7.65 -8.73 -7.17
CA TRP A 91 7.22 -7.74 -8.17
C TRP A 91 8.01 -6.43 -8.14
N CYS A 92 8.78 -6.15 -7.09
CA CYS A 92 9.50 -4.89 -6.95
C CYS A 92 10.39 -4.54 -8.15
N ASP A 93 11.07 -5.53 -8.74
CA ASP A 93 11.99 -5.36 -9.88
C ASP A 93 11.36 -5.68 -11.24
N LYS A 94 10.13 -6.23 -11.26
CA LYS A 94 9.48 -6.67 -12.51
C LYS A 94 8.51 -5.64 -13.08
N TYR A 95 7.76 -4.93 -12.23
CA TYR A 95 6.67 -4.09 -12.71
C TYR A 95 7.14 -2.99 -13.67
N GLN A 96 8.30 -2.38 -13.42
CA GLN A 96 8.88 -1.38 -14.34
C GLN A 96 9.20 -1.98 -15.70
N ALA A 97 9.80 -3.17 -15.74
CA ALA A 97 10.17 -3.83 -16.99
C ALA A 97 8.96 -4.25 -17.83
N LEU A 98 7.83 -4.55 -17.18
CA LEU A 98 6.63 -5.04 -17.85
C LEU A 98 5.66 -3.94 -18.26
N PHE A 99 5.57 -2.85 -17.50
CA PHE A 99 4.57 -1.82 -17.69
C PHE A 99 5.12 -0.50 -18.25
N SER A 100 6.44 -0.27 -18.18
CA SER A 100 7.07 0.88 -18.84
C SER A 100 7.09 0.68 -20.37
N SER A 101 7.14 1.76 -21.10
CA SER A 101 7.06 1.70 -22.57
C SER A 101 8.07 2.63 -23.24
N VAL A 102 8.56 2.21 -24.40
CA VAL A 102 9.18 3.09 -25.37
C VAL A 102 8.10 3.52 -26.35
N ASN A 103 7.90 4.83 -26.50
CA ASN A 103 6.80 5.37 -27.29
C ASN A 103 7.32 5.80 -28.66
N PRO A 104 6.66 5.39 -29.78
CA PRO A 104 7.05 5.83 -31.11
C PRO A 104 6.77 7.33 -31.26
N THR A 105 7.73 8.06 -31.84
CA THR A 105 7.59 9.48 -32.15
C THR A 105 8.04 9.78 -33.58
N ASN A 106 7.40 10.73 -34.22
CA ASN A 106 7.82 11.26 -35.53
C ASN A 106 8.67 12.53 -35.35
N SER A 107 9.69 12.45 -34.50
CA SER A 107 10.60 13.57 -34.18
C SER A 107 11.98 13.05 -33.78
N SER A 108 12.96 13.96 -33.67
CA SER A 108 14.32 13.64 -33.22
C SER A 108 14.39 13.48 -31.70
N HIS A 109 13.51 12.64 -31.15
CA HIS A 109 13.48 12.37 -29.71
C HIS A 109 13.34 10.86 -29.47
N PHE A 110 14.03 10.40 -28.42
CA PHE A 110 13.73 9.12 -27.80
C PHE A 110 12.71 9.37 -26.70
N ASN A 111 11.53 8.79 -26.83
CA ASN A 111 10.43 8.97 -25.89
C ASN A 111 10.17 7.67 -25.14
N PHE A 112 10.09 7.77 -23.83
CA PHE A 112 9.76 6.63 -22.99
C PHE A 112 8.95 7.05 -21.78
N SER A 113 8.13 6.11 -21.27
CA SER A 113 7.31 6.31 -20.08
C SER A 113 7.71 5.29 -19.02
N VAL A 114 7.87 5.78 -17.78
CA VAL A 114 8.16 4.98 -16.58
C VAL A 114 7.16 5.29 -15.48
N TYR A 115 7.02 4.38 -14.55
CA TYR A 115 6.17 4.57 -13.38
C TYR A 115 6.99 5.09 -12.20
N GLU A 116 6.49 6.13 -11.53
CA GLU A 116 7.07 6.71 -10.33
C GLU A 116 6.05 6.68 -9.18
N PRO A 117 6.47 6.52 -7.91
CA PRO A 117 5.54 6.57 -6.79
C PRO A 117 4.86 7.94 -6.68
N THR A 118 3.56 7.95 -6.41
CA THR A 118 2.80 9.20 -6.18
C THR A 118 3.27 9.95 -4.93
N GLY A 119 3.78 9.24 -3.92
CA GLY A 119 4.27 9.78 -2.66
C GLY A 119 3.62 9.14 -1.43
N VAL A 120 2.79 9.88 -0.71
CA VAL A 120 2.06 9.36 0.47
C VAL A 120 0.70 8.84 0.06
N VAL A 121 0.39 7.60 0.42
CA VAL A 121 -0.88 6.93 0.15
C VAL A 121 -1.67 6.74 1.44
N GLY A 122 -2.88 7.27 1.50
CA GLY A 122 -3.84 6.94 2.55
C GLY A 122 -4.48 5.57 2.26
N ILE A 123 -4.62 4.72 3.26
CA ILE A 123 -5.28 3.41 3.12
C ILE A 123 -6.35 3.28 4.21
N GLN A 124 -7.56 2.94 3.81
CA GLN A 124 -8.66 2.60 4.71
C GLN A 124 -9.08 1.16 4.50
N CYS A 125 -8.85 0.32 5.50
CA CYS A 125 -9.34 -1.07 5.49
C CYS A 125 -10.85 -1.13 5.71
N ALA A 126 -11.50 -2.16 5.15
CA ALA A 126 -12.93 -2.41 5.35
C ALA A 126 -13.22 -3.03 6.71
N GLY A 127 -12.75 -4.20 6.94
CA GLY A 127 -12.96 -4.90 8.21
C GLY A 127 -13.46 -6.34 8.08
N GLY A 128 -13.29 -6.94 6.90
CA GLY A 128 -13.64 -8.35 6.67
C GLY A 128 -12.59 -9.30 7.25
N ASN A 129 -11.35 -9.16 6.77
CA ASN A 129 -10.20 -9.98 7.20
C ASN A 129 -9.22 -9.09 7.95
N GLY A 130 -8.81 -9.51 9.16
CA GLY A 130 -7.99 -8.67 10.03
C GLY A 130 -6.55 -8.50 9.57
N LEU A 131 -5.96 -9.49 8.92
CA LEU A 131 -4.56 -9.49 8.50
C LEU A 131 -4.41 -9.47 6.98
N LEU A 132 -5.07 -10.38 6.25
CA LEU A 132 -4.85 -10.56 4.81
C LEU A 132 -5.25 -9.33 4.00
N GLU A 133 -6.36 -8.69 4.33
CA GLU A 133 -6.78 -7.43 3.70
C GLU A 133 -5.73 -6.33 3.95
N LEU A 134 -5.31 -6.17 5.21
CA LEU A 134 -4.31 -5.18 5.60
C LEU A 134 -3.01 -5.34 4.79
N VAL A 135 -2.48 -6.56 4.72
CA VAL A 135 -1.26 -6.88 3.97
C VAL A 135 -1.46 -6.63 2.48
N SER A 136 -2.61 -7.05 1.92
CA SER A 136 -2.91 -6.91 0.49
C SER A 136 -3.03 -5.46 0.03
N LEU A 137 -3.41 -4.56 0.93
CA LEU A 137 -3.48 -3.13 0.66
C LEU A 137 -2.13 -2.42 0.84
N ILE A 138 -1.30 -2.84 1.80
CA ILE A 138 -0.01 -2.21 2.08
C ILE A 138 1.08 -2.66 1.11
N ALA A 139 1.19 -3.98 0.86
CA ALA A 139 2.32 -4.55 0.14
C ALA A 139 2.53 -3.96 -1.27
N PRO A 140 1.51 -3.82 -2.14
CA PRO A 140 1.68 -3.23 -3.46
C PRO A 140 2.08 -1.75 -3.41
N VAL A 141 1.57 -1.00 -2.42
CA VAL A 141 1.86 0.42 -2.25
C VAL A 141 3.35 0.65 -1.96
N ILE A 142 3.90 -0.08 -0.99
CA ILE A 142 5.30 0.08 -0.64
C ILE A 142 6.25 -0.63 -1.62
N ALA A 143 5.83 -1.70 -2.29
CA ALA A 143 6.58 -2.31 -3.39
C ALA A 143 6.85 -1.30 -4.51
N GLY A 144 5.86 -0.47 -4.83
CA GLY A 144 5.96 0.62 -5.79
C GLY A 144 6.81 1.82 -5.33
N GLY A 145 7.30 1.84 -4.09
CA GLY A 145 8.14 2.92 -3.56
C GLY A 145 7.36 4.05 -2.87
N ASN A 146 6.04 3.93 -2.71
CA ASN A 146 5.24 4.85 -1.92
C ASN A 146 5.40 4.61 -0.42
N THR A 147 5.05 5.59 0.39
CA THR A 147 4.82 5.44 1.83
C THR A 147 3.32 5.46 2.11
N CYS A 148 2.87 4.95 3.24
CA CYS A 148 1.45 4.93 3.53
C CYS A 148 1.08 5.28 4.97
N VAL A 149 -0.15 5.78 5.10
CA VAL A 149 -0.86 6.00 6.36
C VAL A 149 -2.13 5.14 6.32
N VAL A 150 -2.22 4.19 7.21
CA VAL A 150 -3.20 3.11 7.17
C VAL A 150 -4.13 3.20 8.36
N VAL A 151 -5.42 3.23 8.12
CA VAL A 151 -6.45 3.01 9.14
C VAL A 151 -6.88 1.55 9.05
N ALA A 152 -6.51 0.80 10.08
CA ALA A 152 -6.78 -0.62 10.17
C ALA A 152 -8.27 -0.93 10.37
N SER A 153 -8.62 -2.21 10.26
CA SER A 153 -9.98 -2.68 10.53
C SER A 153 -10.45 -2.26 11.93
N GLU A 154 -11.61 -1.62 11.98
CA GLU A 154 -12.27 -1.25 13.23
C GLU A 154 -12.73 -2.50 14.02
N LYS A 155 -13.12 -3.55 13.29
CA LYS A 155 -13.63 -4.79 13.89
C LYS A 155 -12.53 -5.72 14.38
N HIS A 156 -11.41 -5.79 13.63
CA HIS A 156 -10.31 -6.72 13.88
C HIS A 156 -8.96 -5.98 14.02
N PRO A 157 -8.77 -5.12 15.02
CA PRO A 157 -7.58 -4.28 15.12
C PRO A 157 -6.35 -4.99 15.69
N LEU A 158 -6.48 -6.12 16.40
CA LEU A 158 -5.34 -6.76 17.07
C LEU A 158 -4.25 -7.21 16.10
N PRO A 159 -4.55 -7.93 15.00
CA PRO A 159 -3.51 -8.30 14.04
C PRO A 159 -2.77 -7.10 13.45
N ALA A 160 -3.44 -5.96 13.29
CA ALA A 160 -2.80 -4.74 12.80
C ALA A 160 -1.82 -4.15 13.83
N VAL A 161 -2.16 -4.18 15.11
CA VAL A 161 -1.25 -3.74 16.19
C VAL A 161 -0.02 -4.64 16.27
N THR A 162 -0.22 -5.95 16.30
CA THR A 162 0.88 -6.93 16.31
C THR A 162 1.74 -6.83 15.04
N PHE A 163 1.14 -6.52 13.90
CA PHE A 163 1.86 -6.35 12.66
C PHE A 163 2.82 -5.15 12.68
N THR A 164 2.58 -4.12 13.50
CA THR A 164 3.55 -3.02 13.67
C THR A 164 4.89 -3.51 14.21
N GLU A 165 4.90 -4.53 15.06
CA GLU A 165 6.13 -5.12 15.58
C GLU A 165 6.89 -5.91 14.50
N VAL A 166 6.17 -6.59 13.59
CA VAL A 166 6.76 -7.23 12.41
C VAL A 166 7.45 -6.18 11.54
N LEU A 167 6.78 -5.08 11.23
CA LEU A 167 7.35 -3.98 10.46
C LEU A 167 8.58 -3.36 11.14
N ALA A 168 8.51 -3.13 12.45
CA ALA A 168 9.60 -2.51 13.21
C ALA A 168 10.88 -3.38 13.29
N THR A 169 10.76 -4.69 13.08
CA THR A 169 11.86 -5.65 13.14
C THR A 169 12.32 -6.18 11.78
N SER A 170 11.76 -5.66 10.68
CA SER A 170 12.00 -6.13 9.31
C SER A 170 12.94 -5.25 8.48
N ASP A 171 13.71 -4.38 9.09
CA ASP A 171 14.57 -3.39 8.41
C ASP A 171 13.78 -2.34 7.59
N LEU A 172 12.44 -2.32 7.70
CA LEU A 172 11.61 -1.29 7.08
C LEU A 172 11.88 0.07 7.75
N PRO A 173 12.26 1.12 6.99
CA PRO A 173 12.50 2.42 7.60
C PRO A 173 11.26 2.99 8.29
N GLY A 174 11.45 3.63 9.42
CA GLY A 174 10.38 4.34 10.12
C GLY A 174 9.69 5.36 9.19
N GLY A 175 8.37 5.45 9.31
CA GLY A 175 7.55 6.34 8.48
C GLY A 175 7.11 5.76 7.13
N VAL A 176 7.67 4.66 6.63
CA VAL A 176 7.22 4.04 5.38
C VAL A 176 5.81 3.50 5.51
N VAL A 177 5.49 2.84 6.62
CA VAL A 177 4.14 2.40 6.96
C VAL A 177 3.76 2.95 8.32
N ASN A 178 2.65 3.67 8.39
CA ASN A 178 2.13 4.27 9.61
C ASN A 178 0.74 3.70 9.87
N LEU A 179 0.63 2.78 10.82
CA LEU A 179 -0.61 2.09 11.17
C LEU A 179 -1.34 2.81 12.30
N MET A 180 -2.62 3.02 12.10
CA MET A 180 -3.53 3.60 13.09
C MET A 180 -4.73 2.69 13.32
N THR A 181 -5.21 2.67 14.56
CA THR A 181 -6.49 2.08 14.95
C THR A 181 -7.46 3.17 15.36
N GLY A 182 -8.75 2.98 15.11
CA GLY A 182 -9.78 3.96 15.43
C GLY A 182 -11.04 3.75 14.62
N PHE A 183 -12.00 4.67 14.73
CA PHE A 183 -13.27 4.58 14.02
C PHE A 183 -13.13 5.14 12.60
N ARG A 184 -13.59 4.35 11.61
CA ARG A 184 -13.63 4.74 10.20
C ARG A 184 -14.37 6.07 10.00
N SER A 185 -15.50 6.25 10.68
CA SER A 185 -16.32 7.46 10.61
C SER A 185 -15.60 8.74 11.08
N GLU A 186 -14.58 8.60 11.93
CA GLU A 186 -13.81 9.73 12.47
C GLU A 186 -12.54 10.00 11.66
N LEU A 187 -11.93 8.95 11.06
CA LEU A 187 -10.62 9.03 10.44
C LEU A 187 -10.65 9.15 8.91
N LEU A 188 -11.69 8.64 8.23
CA LEU A 188 -11.74 8.61 6.76
C LEU A 188 -11.73 10.02 6.17
N LYS A 189 -12.56 10.94 6.69
CA LYS A 189 -12.61 12.32 6.18
C LYS A 189 -11.31 13.08 6.44
N PRO A 190 -10.69 13.09 7.64
CA PRO A 190 -9.37 13.66 7.86
C PRO A 190 -8.29 13.08 6.94
N LEU A 191 -8.34 11.78 6.66
CA LEU A 191 -7.37 11.11 5.80
C LEU A 191 -7.50 11.59 4.35
N VAL A 192 -8.72 11.60 3.77
CA VAL A 192 -8.90 12.01 2.37
C VAL A 192 -8.70 13.50 2.15
N SER A 193 -9.05 14.35 3.11
CA SER A 193 -8.90 15.81 2.99
C SER A 193 -7.47 16.31 3.23
N HIS A 194 -6.53 15.45 3.66
CA HIS A 194 -5.17 15.88 3.93
C HIS A 194 -4.42 16.21 2.64
N MET A 195 -3.88 17.42 2.53
CA MET A 195 -3.24 17.92 1.31
C MET A 195 -1.94 17.18 0.93
N ASP A 196 -1.21 16.62 1.91
CA ASP A 196 0.01 15.86 1.69
C ASP A 196 -0.22 14.37 1.39
N ILE A 197 -1.47 13.93 1.29
CA ILE A 197 -1.80 12.60 0.76
C ILE A 197 -2.03 12.73 -0.74
N ASN A 198 -1.29 11.96 -1.54
CA ASN A 198 -1.31 12.01 -3.00
C ASN A 198 -2.27 11.01 -3.64
N ALA A 199 -2.50 9.89 -2.97
CA ALA A 199 -3.47 8.88 -3.37
C ALA A 199 -4.18 8.32 -2.14
N ILE A 200 -5.39 7.79 -2.34
CA ILE A 200 -6.13 7.10 -1.28
C ILE A 200 -6.73 5.80 -1.82
N VAL A 201 -6.54 4.73 -1.06
CA VAL A 201 -7.10 3.40 -1.34
C VAL A 201 -8.13 3.09 -0.27
N VAL A 202 -9.39 2.90 -0.66
CA VAL A 202 -10.50 2.68 0.28
C VAL A 202 -11.21 1.39 -0.06
N ALA A 203 -11.04 0.39 0.79
CA ALA A 203 -11.75 -0.87 0.66
C ALA A 203 -13.20 -0.73 1.13
N ASP A 204 -14.12 -1.39 0.40
CA ASP A 204 -15.55 -1.47 0.72
C ASP A 204 -16.21 -0.10 1.01
N ALA A 205 -15.91 0.89 0.17
CA ALA A 205 -16.51 2.22 0.30
C ALA A 205 -18.00 2.19 -0.08
N SER A 206 -18.87 2.71 0.80
CA SER A 206 -20.28 2.92 0.50
C SER A 206 -20.46 3.98 -0.62
N LYS A 207 -21.67 4.06 -1.18
CA LYS A 207 -21.97 5.07 -2.21
C LYS A 207 -21.80 6.50 -1.67
N GLU A 208 -22.21 6.73 -0.44
CA GLU A 208 -22.11 8.03 0.25
C GLU A 208 -20.64 8.37 0.51
N GLU A 209 -19.86 7.38 0.98
CA GLU A 209 -18.41 7.55 1.18
C GLU A 209 -17.70 7.87 -0.15
N ARG A 210 -18.03 7.17 -1.24
CA ARG A 210 -17.43 7.45 -2.57
C ARG A 210 -17.71 8.88 -3.00
N THR A 211 -18.94 9.37 -2.85
CA THR A 211 -19.28 10.75 -3.18
C THR A 211 -18.45 11.75 -2.38
N MET A 212 -18.28 11.51 -1.09
CA MET A 212 -17.45 12.35 -0.22
C MET A 212 -15.96 12.27 -0.60
N LEU A 213 -15.43 11.04 -0.84
CA LEU A 213 -14.05 10.82 -1.20
C LEU A 213 -13.69 11.49 -2.54
N ASP A 214 -14.54 11.32 -3.55
CA ASP A 214 -14.32 11.90 -4.87
C ASP A 214 -14.37 13.44 -4.81
N SER A 215 -15.27 14.00 -4.00
CA SER A 215 -15.37 15.46 -3.79
C SER A 215 -14.13 16.02 -3.07
N GLU A 216 -13.71 15.42 -1.95
CA GLU A 216 -12.56 15.89 -1.18
C GLU A 216 -11.24 15.71 -1.97
N ALA A 217 -11.14 14.67 -2.80
CA ALA A 217 -9.95 14.40 -3.62
C ALA A 217 -9.69 15.48 -4.68
N THR A 218 -10.69 16.22 -5.11
CA THR A 218 -10.52 17.31 -6.11
C THR A 218 -9.65 18.46 -5.61
N CYS A 219 -9.56 18.65 -4.28
CA CYS A 219 -8.82 19.78 -3.69
C CYS A 219 -7.32 19.76 -4.03
N ASN A 220 -6.73 18.58 -4.24
CA ASN A 220 -5.32 18.44 -4.60
C ASN A 220 -5.08 17.40 -5.72
N LEU A 221 -6.10 17.12 -6.52
CA LEU A 221 -6.06 16.14 -7.62
C LEU A 221 -5.60 14.74 -7.17
N LYS A 222 -5.99 14.36 -5.97
CA LYS A 222 -5.66 13.08 -5.34
C LYS A 222 -6.24 11.92 -6.13
N ARG A 223 -5.44 10.89 -6.35
CA ARG A 223 -5.90 9.64 -6.93
C ARG A 223 -6.75 8.86 -5.92
N VAL A 224 -7.93 8.43 -6.33
CA VAL A 224 -8.83 7.61 -5.51
C VAL A 224 -8.94 6.22 -6.10
N VAL A 225 -8.67 5.21 -5.30
CA VAL A 225 -8.67 3.80 -5.69
C VAL A 225 -9.69 3.04 -4.85
N TYR A 226 -10.59 2.35 -5.52
CA TYR A 226 -11.57 1.46 -4.90
C TYR A 226 -11.25 0.02 -5.34
N PRO A 227 -10.56 -0.78 -4.49
CA PRO A 227 -10.27 -2.16 -4.82
C PRO A 227 -11.57 -2.94 -5.10
N LYS A 228 -11.61 -3.66 -6.23
CA LYS A 228 -12.77 -4.48 -6.64
C LYS A 228 -12.64 -5.92 -6.16
N VAL A 229 -11.98 -6.12 -5.04
CA VAL A 229 -11.71 -7.45 -4.48
C VAL A 229 -12.91 -7.89 -3.65
N LYS A 230 -13.47 -9.05 -3.99
CA LYS A 230 -14.56 -9.69 -3.23
C LYS A 230 -14.03 -10.71 -2.22
N ASP A 231 -12.96 -11.37 -2.60
CA ASP A 231 -12.29 -12.39 -1.80
C ASP A 231 -10.78 -12.12 -1.79
N TRP A 232 -10.26 -11.75 -0.63
CA TRP A 232 -8.83 -11.45 -0.45
C TRP A 232 -7.94 -12.69 -0.60
N THR A 233 -8.48 -13.89 -0.56
CA THR A 233 -7.73 -15.14 -0.80
C THR A 233 -7.55 -15.45 -2.27
N SER A 234 -8.28 -14.79 -3.16
CA SER A 234 -8.22 -15.04 -4.60
C SER A 234 -6.97 -14.46 -5.25
N ASP A 235 -6.61 -14.98 -6.42
CA ASP A 235 -5.50 -14.47 -7.25
C ASP A 235 -5.77 -13.02 -7.73
N GLU A 236 -7.03 -12.62 -7.88
CA GLU A 236 -7.41 -11.24 -8.23
C GLU A 236 -6.93 -10.23 -7.17
N ALA A 237 -6.87 -10.66 -5.90
CA ALA A 237 -6.43 -9.82 -4.79
C ALA A 237 -4.92 -9.58 -4.72
N GLN A 238 -4.12 -10.26 -5.56
CA GLN A 238 -2.66 -10.07 -5.67
C GLN A 238 -2.21 -9.60 -7.05
N SER A 239 -3.08 -8.91 -7.76
CA SER A 239 -2.78 -8.36 -9.08
C SER A 239 -1.61 -7.37 -9.04
N PRO A 240 -0.64 -7.44 -9.98
CA PRO A 240 0.42 -6.46 -10.09
C PRO A 240 -0.09 -5.06 -10.45
N TYR A 241 -1.28 -4.95 -11.01
CA TYR A 241 -1.93 -3.65 -11.26
C TYR A 241 -2.21 -2.87 -9.99
N ALA A 242 -2.33 -3.52 -8.84
CA ALA A 242 -2.45 -2.84 -7.54
C ALA A 242 -1.21 -1.98 -7.20
N ILE A 243 -0.03 -2.29 -7.75
CA ILE A 243 1.15 -1.44 -7.67
C ILE A 243 0.92 -0.17 -8.49
N LEU A 244 0.42 -0.32 -9.72
CA LEU A 244 0.23 0.78 -10.68
C LEU A 244 -0.87 1.75 -10.25
N ASP A 245 -1.87 1.27 -9.51
CA ASP A 245 -2.98 2.09 -9.00
C ASP A 245 -2.51 3.29 -8.17
N THR A 246 -1.31 3.19 -7.59
CA THR A 246 -0.70 4.26 -6.77
C THR A 246 0.60 4.79 -7.38
N GLN A 247 0.76 4.68 -8.71
CA GLN A 247 1.91 5.22 -9.45
C GLN A 247 1.50 6.38 -10.35
N GLU A 248 2.43 7.26 -10.63
CA GLU A 248 2.35 8.27 -11.69
C GLU A 248 3.11 7.79 -12.91
N VAL A 249 2.59 8.10 -14.11
CA VAL A 249 3.30 7.85 -15.37
C VAL A 249 4.09 9.09 -15.73
N LYS A 250 5.42 8.95 -15.79
CA LYS A 250 6.32 10.01 -16.23
C LYS A 250 6.83 9.71 -17.62
N THR A 251 6.49 10.58 -18.58
CA THR A 251 6.97 10.48 -19.95
C THR A 251 8.13 11.42 -20.17
N THR A 252 9.25 10.88 -20.66
CA THR A 252 10.47 11.62 -20.95
C THR A 252 10.68 11.76 -22.44
N TRP A 253 10.97 12.98 -22.90
CA TRP A 253 11.36 13.32 -24.24
C TRP A 253 12.85 13.64 -24.25
N HIS A 254 13.67 12.67 -24.65
CA HIS A 254 15.13 12.82 -24.70
C HIS A 254 15.55 13.19 -26.12
N PRO A 255 16.15 14.38 -26.38
CA PRO A 255 16.62 14.76 -27.69
C PRO A 255 17.67 13.78 -28.18
N ILE A 256 17.54 13.30 -29.43
CA ILE A 256 18.56 12.52 -30.11
C ILE A 256 19.40 13.48 -30.92
N GLU A 257 20.65 13.68 -30.57
CA GLU A 257 21.60 14.39 -31.43
C GLU A 257 21.79 13.57 -32.70
N ARG A 258 21.26 14.07 -33.82
CA ARG A 258 21.71 13.59 -35.12
C ARG A 258 23.10 14.18 -35.31
N GLY A 259 24.16 13.39 -35.12
CA GLY A 259 25.47 13.78 -35.57
C GLY A 259 25.34 14.36 -36.96
N GLN A 260 25.87 15.56 -37.19
CA GLN A 260 26.00 16.08 -38.54
C GLN A 260 26.85 15.09 -39.29
N GLY A 261 26.20 14.14 -39.97
CA GLY A 261 26.84 13.30 -40.96
C GLY A 261 27.44 14.23 -42.00
N GLY A 262 28.75 14.30 -42.01
CA GLY A 262 29.47 15.04 -43.02
C GLY A 262 28.90 14.71 -44.38
N GLY A 263 28.49 15.72 -45.11
CA GLY A 263 28.11 15.60 -46.50
C GLY A 263 29.28 14.98 -47.27
N GLY A 264 29.19 13.67 -47.49
CA GLY A 264 29.96 12.97 -48.49
C GLY A 264 29.04 12.91 -49.70
N GLY A 265 29.25 13.81 -50.65
CA GLY A 265 28.65 13.69 -51.96
C GLY A 265 29.17 12.44 -52.67
N TYR A 266 28.24 11.79 -53.36
CA TYR A 266 28.45 11.13 -54.67
C TYR A 266 27.21 11.39 -55.47
#